data_8277f00775b534494aec309a71078cf7
#
_entry.id   8277f00775b534494aec309a71078cf7
#
_cell.length_a   1.000
_cell.length_b   1.000
_cell.length_c   1.000
_cell.angle_alpha   90.00
_cell.angle_beta   90.00
_cell.angle_gamma   90.00
#
_symmetry.space_group_name_H-M   'P 1'
#
loop_
_entity.id
_entity.type
_entity.pdbx_description
1 polymer ?
#
loop_
_entity_poly.entity_id
_entity_poly.type
_entity_poly.pdbx_seq_one_letter_code
_entity_poly.pdbx_strand_id
1 'polypeptide(L)'
;MTRLKNLMKRAANGESLVIGFLGGSITQGSLSSTPKTCYAYLVYEWWKKSFPNAAFSFVNGGIGGTTSHYGGARAWKDVLCYRPDIVTVDFSVNDDANEFFEAEIEDWCKAAQVRR
;
A
#
# COMPACT_ATOMS: atom_id res chain seq x y z
N MET A 1 -19.64 -3.07 10.62
CA MET A 1 -19.18 -3.14 9.22
C MET A 1 -17.66 -3.09 9.20
N THR A 2 -17.00 -3.88 8.35
CA THR A 2 -15.54 -3.86 8.23
C THR A 2 -15.04 -2.56 7.61
N ARG A 3 -13.79 -2.18 7.88
CA ARG A 3 -13.17 -0.98 7.31
C ARG A 3 -13.17 -1.03 5.78
N LEU A 4 -12.88 -2.19 5.19
CA LEU A 4 -12.86 -2.37 3.75
C LEU A 4 -14.26 -2.15 3.14
N LYS A 5 -15.31 -2.68 3.76
CA LYS A 5 -16.69 -2.44 3.29
C LYS A 5 -17.08 -0.96 3.37
N ASN A 6 -16.63 -0.26 4.41
CA ASN A 6 -16.84 1.19 4.50
C ASN A 6 -16.14 1.95 3.39
N LEU A 7 -14.89 1.56 3.09
CA LEU A 7 -14.14 2.15 1.98
C LEU A 7 -14.84 1.93 0.64
N MET A 8 -15.30 0.70 0.39
CA MET A 8 -16.06 0.38 -0.84
C MET A 8 -17.35 1.19 -0.94
N LYS A 9 -18.04 1.42 0.17
CA LYS A 9 -19.23 2.30 0.19
C LYS A 9 -18.87 3.74 -0.17
N ARG A 10 -17.80 4.28 0.38
CA ARG A 10 -17.32 5.62 0.06
C ARG A 10 -16.98 5.74 -1.42
N ALA A 11 -16.31 4.73 -1.97
CA ALA A 11 -16.02 4.65 -3.40
C ALA A 11 -17.31 4.61 -4.24
N ALA A 12 -18.26 3.77 -3.87
CA ALA A 12 -19.56 3.68 -4.55
C ALA A 12 -20.34 5.00 -4.50
N ASN A 13 -20.16 5.79 -3.45
CA ASN A 13 -20.77 7.11 -3.30
C ASN A 13 -20.03 8.24 -4.07
N GLY A 14 -18.95 7.91 -4.79
CA GLY A 14 -18.23 8.86 -5.64
C GLY A 14 -17.24 9.77 -4.90
N GLU A 15 -16.77 9.36 -3.72
CA GLU A 15 -15.75 10.11 -2.98
C GLU A 15 -14.38 10.05 -3.67
N SER A 16 -13.52 11.02 -3.35
CA SER A 16 -12.10 11.00 -3.73
C SER A 16 -11.32 10.19 -2.72
N LEU A 17 -10.61 9.17 -3.19
CA LEU A 17 -9.88 8.23 -2.36
C LEU A 17 -8.43 8.09 -2.82
N VAL A 18 -7.53 7.84 -1.88
CA VAL A 18 -6.09 7.62 -2.14
C VAL A 18 -5.75 6.17 -1.83
N ILE A 19 -5.17 5.48 -2.81
CA ILE A 19 -4.69 4.10 -2.68
C ILE A 19 -3.18 4.12 -2.57
N GLY A 20 -2.65 3.69 -1.43
CA GLY A 20 -1.21 3.63 -1.15
C GLY A 20 -0.67 2.21 -1.21
N PHE A 21 0.59 2.10 -1.60
CA PHE A 21 1.34 0.85 -1.65
C PHE A 21 2.71 1.06 -1.02
N LEU A 22 3.08 0.20 -0.08
CA LEU A 22 4.39 0.19 0.56
C LEU A 22 5.00 -1.19 0.39
N GLY A 23 6.25 -1.27 -0.06
CA GLY A 23 6.87 -2.55 -0.32
C GLY A 23 8.26 -2.48 -0.93
N GLY A 24 8.73 -3.63 -1.38
CA GLY A 24 10.03 -3.80 -2.02
C GLY A 24 9.98 -3.63 -3.54
N SER A 25 10.85 -4.36 -4.23
CA SER A 25 11.00 -4.30 -5.69
C SER A 25 9.74 -4.71 -6.46
N ILE A 26 9.00 -5.69 -5.97
CA ILE A 26 7.76 -6.14 -6.63
C ILE A 26 6.70 -5.03 -6.59
N THR A 27 6.56 -4.36 -5.47
CA THR A 27 5.67 -3.19 -5.32
C THR A 27 6.12 -2.03 -6.20
N GLN A 28 7.43 -1.77 -6.25
CA GLN A 28 8.01 -0.74 -7.11
C GLN A 28 7.70 -1.01 -8.59
N GLY A 29 7.61 -2.28 -8.99
CA GLY A 29 7.37 -2.69 -10.37
C GLY A 29 8.63 -3.12 -11.12
N SER A 30 9.68 -3.51 -10.41
CA SER A 30 10.91 -4.05 -11.01
C SER A 30 10.59 -5.27 -11.86
N LEU A 31 11.17 -5.34 -13.05
CA LEU A 31 10.99 -6.40 -14.05
C LEU A 31 9.57 -6.49 -14.64
N SER A 32 8.66 -5.60 -14.29
CA SER A 32 7.41 -5.47 -15.05
C SER A 32 7.69 -4.83 -16.41
N SER A 33 6.93 -5.21 -17.42
CA SER A 33 7.14 -4.73 -18.80
C SER A 33 6.97 -3.22 -18.94
N THR A 34 6.09 -2.64 -18.12
CA THR A 34 5.89 -1.19 -17.99
C THR A 34 5.53 -0.85 -16.53
N PRO A 35 5.63 0.42 -16.10
CA PRO A 35 5.14 0.81 -14.77
C PRO A 35 3.66 0.51 -14.54
N LYS A 36 2.89 0.36 -15.60
CA LYS A 36 1.45 0.07 -15.53
C LYS A 36 1.10 -1.41 -15.48
N THR A 37 2.08 -2.30 -15.51
CA THR A 37 1.89 -3.75 -15.45
C THR A 37 2.33 -4.36 -14.13
N CYS A 38 2.87 -3.58 -13.19
CA CYS A 38 3.13 -4.05 -11.83
C CYS A 38 1.82 -4.26 -11.06
N TYR A 39 1.84 -5.16 -10.07
CA TYR A 39 0.61 -5.50 -9.33
C TYR A 39 -0.05 -4.29 -8.67
N ALA A 40 0.77 -3.38 -8.13
CA ALA A 40 0.24 -2.20 -7.45
C ALA A 40 -0.61 -1.34 -8.39
N TYR A 41 -0.13 -1.10 -9.62
CA TYR A 41 -0.90 -0.35 -10.59
C TYR A 41 -2.14 -1.12 -11.07
N LEU A 42 -2.06 -2.45 -11.22
CA LEU A 42 -3.21 -3.28 -11.60
C LEU A 42 -4.31 -3.27 -10.53
N VAL A 43 -3.94 -3.29 -9.25
CA VAL A 43 -4.89 -3.14 -8.13
C VAL A 43 -5.55 -1.75 -8.17
N TYR A 44 -4.77 -0.71 -8.40
CA TYR A 44 -5.30 0.64 -8.57
C TYR A 44 -6.30 0.72 -9.74
N GLU A 45 -5.97 0.13 -10.89
CA GLU A 45 -6.88 0.05 -12.04
C GLU A 45 -8.15 -0.71 -11.72
N TRP A 46 -8.04 -1.78 -10.91
CA TRP A 46 -9.22 -2.54 -10.45
C TRP A 46 -10.19 -1.65 -9.66
N TRP A 47 -9.67 -0.83 -8.74
CA TRP A 47 -10.50 0.12 -7.99
C TRP A 47 -11.21 1.11 -8.90
N LYS A 48 -10.49 1.67 -9.87
CA LYS A 48 -11.06 2.63 -10.83
C LYS A 48 -12.17 2.00 -11.67
N LYS A 49 -11.95 0.79 -12.14
CA LYS A 49 -12.96 0.06 -12.95
C LYS A 49 -14.15 -0.38 -12.12
N SER A 50 -13.95 -0.78 -10.87
CA SER A 50 -15.01 -1.25 -9.98
C SER A 50 -15.90 -0.11 -9.47
N PHE A 51 -15.34 1.10 -9.32
CA PHE A 51 -16.04 2.26 -8.79
C PHE A 51 -15.84 3.48 -9.71
N PRO A 52 -16.48 3.48 -10.89
CA PRO A 52 -16.22 4.50 -11.91
C PRO A 52 -16.64 5.91 -11.53
N ASN A 53 -17.51 6.06 -10.50
CA ASN A 53 -17.94 7.36 -10.01
C ASN A 53 -16.98 8.00 -9.00
N ALA A 54 -16.04 7.23 -8.46
CA ALA A 54 -15.03 7.70 -7.51
C ALA A 54 -13.80 8.26 -8.25
N ALA A 55 -13.11 9.20 -7.62
CA ALA A 55 -11.81 9.69 -8.07
C ALA A 55 -10.71 9.04 -7.23
N PHE A 56 -9.78 8.35 -7.86
CA PHE A 56 -8.68 7.66 -7.17
C PHE A 56 -7.34 8.31 -7.47
N SER A 57 -6.51 8.43 -6.43
CA SER A 57 -5.10 8.79 -6.53
C SER A 57 -4.23 7.59 -6.16
N PHE A 58 -3.09 7.46 -6.83
CA PHE A 58 -2.16 6.35 -6.70
C PHE A 58 -0.86 6.81 -6.07
N VAL A 59 -0.47 6.17 -4.97
CA VAL A 59 0.81 6.41 -4.29
C VAL A 59 1.58 5.11 -4.19
N ASN A 60 2.72 5.02 -4.85
CA ASN A 60 3.58 3.84 -4.80
C ASN A 60 4.87 4.15 -4.03
N GLY A 61 4.97 3.61 -2.82
CA GLY A 61 6.14 3.68 -1.95
C GLY A 61 7.03 2.44 -2.03
N GLY A 62 7.01 1.70 -3.12
CA GLY A 62 7.89 0.56 -3.35
C GLY A 62 9.33 1.01 -3.63
N ILE A 63 10.30 0.42 -2.93
CA ILE A 63 11.73 0.61 -3.15
C ILE A 63 12.42 -0.74 -3.18
N GLY A 64 13.10 -1.05 -4.29
CA GLY A 64 13.79 -2.31 -4.48
C GLY A 64 14.85 -2.59 -3.43
N GLY A 65 14.98 -3.86 -3.02
CA GLY A 65 15.97 -4.30 -2.04
C GLY A 65 15.68 -3.91 -0.59
N THR A 66 14.49 -3.41 -0.28
CA THR A 66 14.15 -2.97 1.08
C THR A 66 13.30 -4.00 1.82
N THR A 67 13.41 -3.98 3.15
CA THR A 67 12.66 -4.84 4.08
C THR A 67 11.57 -4.06 4.80
N SER A 68 10.69 -4.77 5.51
CA SER A 68 9.63 -4.16 6.32
C SER A 68 10.18 -3.24 7.42
N HIS A 69 11.34 -3.56 7.98
CA HIS A 69 12.01 -2.71 8.97
C HIS A 69 12.30 -1.32 8.40
N TYR A 70 12.93 -1.24 7.25
CA TYR A 70 13.16 0.03 6.56
C TYR A 70 11.86 0.67 6.06
N GLY A 71 10.90 -0.17 5.64
CA GLY A 71 9.56 0.27 5.25
C GLY A 71 8.85 1.04 6.37
N GLY A 72 8.93 0.55 7.60
CA GLY A 72 8.37 1.23 8.77
C GLY A 72 8.98 2.62 9.00
N ALA A 73 10.31 2.72 8.89
CA ALA A 73 11.02 3.98 9.08
C ALA A 73 10.65 5.05 8.05
N ARG A 74 10.34 4.67 6.81
CA ARG A 74 10.02 5.59 5.70
C ARG A 74 8.53 5.71 5.38
N ALA A 75 7.69 4.95 6.07
CA ALA A 75 6.26 4.86 5.75
C ALA A 75 5.56 6.22 5.71
N TRP A 76 5.85 7.10 6.67
CA TRP A 76 5.26 8.43 6.70
C TRP A 76 5.64 9.25 5.47
N LYS A 77 6.93 9.37 5.20
CA LYS A 77 7.44 10.22 4.13
C LYS A 77 6.98 9.75 2.75
N ASP A 78 6.98 8.43 2.53
CA ASP A 78 6.80 7.86 1.21
C ASP A 78 5.34 7.57 0.87
N VAL A 79 4.49 7.35 1.88
CA VAL A 79 3.09 6.95 1.66
C VAL A 79 2.10 7.69 2.54
N LEU A 80 2.31 7.73 3.86
CA LEU A 80 1.25 8.19 4.79
C LEU A 80 1.03 9.70 4.76
N CYS A 81 2.04 10.49 4.39
CA CYS A 81 1.90 11.94 4.25
C CYS A 81 0.87 12.33 3.16
N TYR A 82 0.57 11.42 2.23
CA TYR A 82 -0.47 11.61 1.22
C TYR A 82 -1.86 11.22 1.71
N ARG A 83 -2.00 10.85 2.98
CA ARG A 83 -3.27 10.48 3.64
C ARG A 83 -4.06 9.41 2.89
N PRO A 84 -3.46 8.23 2.64
CA PRO A 84 -4.15 7.17 1.92
C PRO A 84 -5.36 6.65 2.72
N ASP A 85 -6.41 6.30 2.01
CA ASP A 85 -7.61 5.67 2.58
C ASP A 85 -7.41 4.17 2.78
N ILE A 86 -6.54 3.58 1.96
CA ILE A 86 -6.07 2.20 2.11
C ILE A 86 -4.59 2.12 1.73
N VAL A 87 -3.85 1.30 2.46
CA VAL A 87 -2.45 0.97 2.17
C VAL A 87 -2.31 -0.54 2.10
N THR A 88 -1.68 -1.03 1.05
CA THR A 88 -1.19 -2.41 0.99
C THR A 88 0.29 -2.44 1.30
N VAL A 89 0.74 -3.49 1.96
CA VAL A 89 2.15 -3.65 2.37
C VAL A 89 2.62 -5.03 1.94
N ASP A 90 3.71 -5.07 1.20
CA ASP A 90 4.32 -6.33 0.78
C ASP A 90 5.85 -6.24 0.76
N PHE A 91 6.47 -6.96 1.70
CA PHE A 91 7.91 -7.16 1.79
C PHE A 91 8.29 -8.65 1.79
N SER A 92 7.37 -9.51 1.38
CA SER A 92 7.46 -10.97 1.48
C SER A 92 8.70 -11.58 0.81
N VAL A 93 9.24 -10.91 -0.21
CA VAL A 93 10.43 -11.39 -0.94
C VAL A 93 11.73 -11.03 -0.21
N ASN A 94 11.78 -9.88 0.45
CA ASN A 94 13.02 -9.36 1.04
C ASN A 94 13.12 -9.63 2.54
N ASP A 95 11.98 -9.82 3.22
CA ASP A 95 11.99 -10.13 4.65
C ASP A 95 12.43 -11.58 4.87
N ASP A 96 13.33 -11.78 5.82
CA ASP A 96 13.70 -13.13 6.28
C ASP A 96 12.71 -13.58 7.35
N ALA A 97 12.12 -14.73 7.15
CA ALA A 97 11.16 -15.30 8.10
C ALA A 97 11.77 -15.57 9.50
N ASN A 98 13.07 -15.75 9.59
CA ASN A 98 13.78 -15.94 10.86
C ASN A 98 14.13 -14.63 11.57
N GLU A 99 14.09 -13.52 10.86
CA GLU A 99 14.37 -12.17 11.37
C GLU A 99 13.11 -11.33 11.57
N PHE A 100 11.95 -11.90 11.29
CA PHE A 100 10.68 -11.20 11.38
C PHE A 100 10.15 -11.24 12.81
N PHE A 101 10.41 -10.18 13.57
CA PHE A 101 9.98 -10.09 14.97
C PHE A 101 8.65 -9.33 15.08
N GLU A 102 7.86 -9.74 16.06
CA GLU A 102 6.56 -9.12 16.36
C GLU A 102 6.69 -7.61 16.65
N ALA A 103 7.79 -7.20 17.27
CA ALA A 103 8.11 -5.80 17.52
C ALA A 103 8.21 -4.95 16.26
N GLU A 104 8.74 -5.50 15.16
CA GLU A 104 8.85 -4.79 13.87
C GLU A 104 7.48 -4.55 13.26
N ILE A 105 6.56 -5.49 13.40
CA ILE A 105 5.17 -5.32 12.96
C ILE A 105 4.50 -4.21 13.78
N GLU A 106 4.73 -4.19 15.10
CA GLU A 106 4.18 -3.16 15.96
C GLU A 106 4.72 -1.77 15.62
N ASP A 107 6.01 -1.65 15.37
CA ASP A 107 6.64 -0.40 14.97
C ASP A 107 6.11 0.06 13.61
N TRP A 108 5.93 -0.85 12.68
CA TRP A 108 5.32 -0.54 11.40
C TRP A 108 3.87 -0.07 11.57
N CYS A 109 3.08 -0.77 12.40
CA CYS A 109 1.68 -0.38 12.68
C CYS A 109 1.60 0.99 13.36
N LYS A 110 2.52 1.32 14.26
CA LYS A 110 2.61 2.64 14.88
C LYS A 110 2.94 3.73 13.84
N ALA A 111 3.96 3.49 13.01
CA ALA A 111 4.36 4.42 11.95
C ALA A 111 3.22 4.66 10.96
N ALA A 112 2.48 3.62 10.63
CA ALA A 112 1.33 3.67 9.73
C ALA A 112 0.04 4.17 10.38
N GLN A 113 0.03 4.38 11.71
CA GLN A 113 -1.18 4.69 12.48
C GLN A 113 -2.32 3.67 12.25
N VAL A 114 -1.96 2.43 11.98
CA VAL A 114 -2.88 1.32 11.71
C VAL A 114 -2.98 0.45 12.96
N ARG A 115 -4.19 -0.01 13.27
CA ARG A 115 -4.39 -1.04 14.30
C ARG A 115 -4.27 -2.42 13.67
N ARG A 116 -3.60 -3.32 14.39
CA ARG A 116 -3.63 -4.76 14.10
C ARG A 116 -5.04 -5.29 13.98
#